data_6c1b8a924a6daee0ce5856569b71ed86
#
_entry.id   6c1b8a924a6daee0ce5856569b71ed86
#
_cell.length_a   1.000
_cell.length_b   1.000
_cell.length_c   1.000
_cell.angle_alpha   90.00
_cell.angle_beta   90.00
_cell.angle_gamma   90.00
#
_symmetry.space_group_name_H-M   'P 1'
#
loop_
_entity.id
_entity.type
_entity.pdbx_description
1 polymer ?
#
loop_
_entity_poly.entity_id
_entity_poly.type
_entity_poly.pdbx_seq_one_letter_code
_entity_poly.pdbx_strand_id
1 'polypeptide(L)'
;MKKRILRPLPGMDLPFLILVLTLVGFGLVMLASASSAVALYRRGDAWAYLRPQLLYAALGLCGMWLASRVDYHIFHKLAWPLLGLSLILLAAVLFMPEYNGCKRWLVIPGFGTLQPSEIAKFAVVLVFSHIIALNHDRMKDFSVGVLPFALVLGVVAALMLLEPHLSGTVLILGIGAVLMFVGGTGLRWFLLAGAGGVGAIGAAVAVMPDLVPYAADRLRSWLDPFADPLGDGHQTIQSLYSIGSGGATGLGLGESRQKHLFVPEPQNDFIFSIVCEELGFVGACAVVGLFVLLLCRGITIAAHAPDRFGALLVVGFVVQVALQAVLNVAVVTNTIPNTGISLPFFSSGGTSLMMLLGEMGVVLGVSRGET
;
A
#
# COMPACT_ATOMS: atom_id res chain seq x y z
N MET A 1 33.83 -15.65 12.06
CA MET A 1 32.72 -15.61 13.01
C MET A 1 31.43 -16.00 12.27
N LYS A 2 30.84 -17.16 12.59
CA LYS A 2 29.51 -17.54 12.07
C LYS A 2 28.46 -16.59 12.69
N LYS A 3 28.01 -15.60 11.94
CA LYS A 3 26.87 -14.75 12.37
C LYS A 3 25.65 -15.66 12.50
N ARG A 4 25.10 -15.76 13.71
CA ARG A 4 23.82 -16.46 13.92
C ARG A 4 22.73 -15.72 13.12
N ILE A 5 22.11 -16.42 12.18
CA ILE A 5 21.03 -15.90 11.33
C ILE A 5 19.75 -15.70 12.15
N LEU A 6 19.60 -16.42 13.27
CA LEU A 6 18.46 -16.33 14.18
C LEU A 6 18.90 -15.73 15.51
N ARG A 7 18.23 -14.68 15.97
CA ARG A 7 18.47 -14.04 17.28
C ARG A 7 17.60 -14.69 18.37
N PRO A 8 18.12 -14.80 19.61
CA PRO A 8 17.30 -15.20 20.75
C PRO A 8 16.25 -14.13 21.07
N LEU A 9 15.14 -14.53 21.71
CA LEU A 9 13.99 -13.71 22.06
C LEU A 9 14.24 -12.90 23.35
N PRO A 10 14.58 -11.62 23.27
CA PRO A 10 14.02 -10.65 24.21
C PRO A 10 13.50 -9.40 23.50
N GLY A 11 12.43 -8.83 24.02
CA GLY A 11 12.05 -7.45 23.74
C GLY A 11 11.34 -7.14 22.43
N MET A 12 10.54 -8.06 21.83
CA MET A 12 9.66 -7.68 20.70
C MET A 12 8.66 -6.60 21.13
N ASP A 13 8.48 -5.56 20.30
CA ASP A 13 7.51 -4.49 20.55
C ASP A 13 6.07 -5.04 20.55
N LEU A 14 5.55 -5.34 21.74
CA LEU A 14 4.22 -5.91 21.93
C LEU A 14 3.10 -4.93 21.52
N PRO A 15 3.15 -3.62 21.81
CA PRO A 15 2.14 -2.66 21.35
C PRO A 15 2.02 -2.64 19.82
N PHE A 16 3.13 -2.65 19.08
CA PHE A 16 3.12 -2.70 17.62
C PHE A 16 2.48 -3.99 17.10
N LEU A 17 2.83 -5.13 17.69
CA LEU A 17 2.24 -6.42 17.35
C LEU A 17 0.73 -6.42 17.56
N ILE A 18 0.26 -5.93 18.71
CA ILE A 18 -1.18 -5.86 19.02
C ILE A 18 -1.91 -4.99 18.02
N LEU A 19 -1.35 -3.83 17.63
CA LEU A 19 -1.94 -2.95 16.61
C LEU A 19 -2.07 -3.66 15.25
N VAL A 20 -1.02 -4.37 14.80
CA VAL A 20 -1.06 -5.14 13.55
C VAL A 20 -2.14 -6.23 13.62
N LEU A 21 -2.19 -7.01 14.70
CA LEU A 21 -3.18 -8.07 14.88
C LEU A 21 -4.61 -7.52 14.96
N THR A 22 -4.80 -6.36 15.60
CA THR A 22 -6.10 -5.68 15.67
C THR A 22 -6.55 -5.23 14.27
N LEU A 23 -5.66 -4.61 13.48
CA LEU A 23 -5.97 -4.18 12.11
C LEU A 23 -6.30 -5.38 11.22
N VAL A 24 -5.54 -6.46 11.30
CA VAL A 24 -5.81 -7.70 10.53
C VAL A 24 -7.14 -8.32 10.96
N GLY A 25 -7.38 -8.48 12.25
CA GLY A 25 -8.63 -9.07 12.74
C GLY A 25 -9.86 -8.25 12.36
N PHE A 26 -9.77 -6.92 12.52
CA PHE A 26 -10.83 -6.02 12.13
C PHE A 26 -11.04 -6.00 10.61
N GLY A 27 -9.95 -5.97 9.84
CA GLY A 27 -10.01 -6.06 8.37
C GLY A 27 -10.70 -7.34 7.89
N LEU A 28 -10.41 -8.49 8.49
CA LEU A 28 -11.06 -9.76 8.14
C LEU A 28 -12.57 -9.75 8.45
N VAL A 29 -12.99 -9.16 9.57
CA VAL A 29 -14.40 -8.98 9.89
C VAL A 29 -15.10 -8.08 8.89
N MET A 30 -14.50 -6.94 8.56
CA MET A 30 -15.07 -6.01 7.57
C MET A 30 -15.07 -6.60 6.16
N LEU A 31 -14.04 -7.36 5.79
CA LEU A 31 -14.00 -8.08 4.51
C LEU A 31 -15.13 -9.11 4.43
N ALA A 32 -15.38 -9.87 5.50
CA ALA A 32 -16.49 -10.82 5.56
C ALA A 32 -17.83 -10.13 5.32
N SER A 33 -18.05 -8.98 5.97
CA SER A 33 -19.27 -8.21 5.77
C SER A 33 -19.38 -7.65 4.35
N ALA A 34 -18.38 -6.90 3.90
CA ALA A 34 -18.39 -6.22 2.61
C ALA A 34 -18.49 -7.16 1.41
N SER A 35 -17.87 -8.35 1.50
CA SER A 35 -17.81 -9.28 0.36
C SER A 35 -19.00 -10.24 0.28
N SER A 36 -19.76 -10.45 1.36
CA SER A 36 -20.75 -11.53 1.49
C SER A 36 -21.80 -11.51 0.38
N ALA A 37 -22.39 -10.35 0.08
CA ALA A 37 -23.43 -10.21 -0.93
C ALA A 37 -22.90 -10.45 -2.35
N VAL A 38 -21.76 -9.84 -2.70
CA VAL A 38 -21.12 -10.01 -4.02
C VAL A 38 -20.62 -11.44 -4.20
N ALA A 39 -20.08 -12.06 -3.16
CA ALA A 39 -19.62 -13.44 -3.17
C ALA A 39 -20.78 -14.43 -3.43
N LEU A 40 -21.88 -14.23 -2.72
CA LEU A 40 -23.09 -15.07 -2.90
C LEU A 40 -23.64 -14.93 -4.33
N TYR A 41 -23.72 -13.69 -4.83
CA TYR A 41 -24.25 -13.43 -6.17
C TYR A 41 -23.37 -14.00 -7.29
N ARG A 42 -22.03 -13.77 -7.22
CA ARG A 42 -21.10 -14.16 -8.29
C ARG A 42 -20.63 -15.61 -8.23
N ARG A 43 -20.56 -16.19 -7.02
CA ARG A 43 -19.94 -17.52 -6.78
C ARG A 43 -20.87 -18.53 -6.10
N GLY A 44 -22.05 -18.11 -5.69
CA GLY A 44 -22.99 -18.96 -4.95
C GLY A 44 -22.54 -19.30 -3.52
N ASP A 45 -21.46 -18.67 -3.02
CA ASP A 45 -20.88 -18.91 -1.70
C ASP A 45 -20.47 -17.60 -1.06
N ALA A 46 -21.14 -17.19 0.02
CA ALA A 46 -20.90 -15.94 0.73
C ALA A 46 -19.47 -15.80 1.28
N TRP A 47 -18.76 -16.91 1.49
CA TRP A 47 -17.42 -16.96 2.07
C TRP A 47 -16.29 -17.05 1.02
N ALA A 48 -16.62 -16.97 -0.26
CA ALA A 48 -15.68 -17.21 -1.36
C ALA A 48 -14.48 -16.26 -1.39
N TYR A 49 -14.59 -15.04 -0.84
CA TYR A 49 -13.47 -14.10 -0.69
C TYR A 49 -12.77 -14.24 0.66
N LEU A 50 -13.51 -14.55 1.73
CA LEU A 50 -12.94 -14.64 3.06
C LEU A 50 -12.05 -15.87 3.27
N ARG A 51 -12.45 -17.06 2.75
CA ARG A 51 -11.66 -18.28 2.95
C ARG A 51 -10.23 -18.17 2.42
N PRO A 52 -9.99 -17.72 1.17
CA PRO A 52 -8.62 -17.49 0.69
C PRO A 52 -7.88 -16.43 1.53
N GLN A 53 -8.57 -15.34 1.92
CA GLN A 53 -7.96 -14.28 2.71
C GLN A 53 -7.50 -14.76 4.09
N LEU A 54 -8.28 -15.65 4.75
CA LEU A 54 -7.89 -16.29 6.03
C LEU A 54 -6.63 -17.14 5.85
N LEU A 55 -6.53 -17.90 4.76
CA LEU A 55 -5.32 -18.68 4.47
C LEU A 55 -4.10 -17.77 4.28
N TYR A 56 -4.24 -16.71 3.48
CA TYR A 56 -3.17 -15.74 3.26
C TYR A 56 -2.82 -14.96 4.53
N ALA A 57 -3.80 -14.66 5.38
CA ALA A 57 -3.55 -14.06 6.69
C ALA A 57 -2.74 -15.00 7.60
N ALA A 58 -3.10 -16.27 7.66
CA ALA A 58 -2.35 -17.27 8.44
C ALA A 58 -0.92 -17.44 7.92
N LEU A 59 -0.73 -17.57 6.61
CA LEU A 59 0.60 -17.65 6.00
C LEU A 59 1.41 -16.37 6.21
N GLY A 60 0.76 -15.21 6.09
CA GLY A 60 1.38 -13.90 6.34
C GLY A 60 1.80 -13.72 7.80
N LEU A 61 0.98 -14.16 8.78
CA LEU A 61 1.33 -14.14 10.20
C LEU A 61 2.50 -15.08 10.51
N CYS A 62 2.55 -16.25 9.89
CA CYS A 62 3.73 -17.13 9.94
C CYS A 62 4.97 -16.44 9.36
N GLY A 63 4.81 -15.78 8.20
CA GLY A 63 5.87 -14.99 7.56
C GLY A 63 6.34 -13.84 8.45
N MET A 64 5.41 -13.10 9.06
CA MET A 64 5.71 -12.03 10.02
C MET A 64 6.52 -12.55 11.20
N TRP A 65 6.11 -13.67 11.78
CA TRP A 65 6.84 -14.28 12.89
C TRP A 65 8.24 -14.73 12.47
N LEU A 66 8.40 -15.36 11.30
CA LEU A 66 9.69 -15.76 10.76
C LEU A 66 10.58 -14.54 10.48
N ALA A 67 10.05 -13.53 9.76
CA ALA A 67 10.79 -12.31 9.45
C ALA A 67 11.25 -11.58 10.70
N SER A 68 10.44 -11.57 11.77
CA SER A 68 10.81 -10.97 13.04
C SER A 68 11.97 -11.67 13.76
N ARG A 69 12.36 -12.88 13.36
CA ARG A 69 13.49 -13.64 13.92
C ARG A 69 14.75 -13.58 13.07
N VAL A 70 14.63 -13.13 11.83
CA VAL A 70 15.76 -12.99 10.92
C VAL A 70 16.52 -11.70 11.25
N ASP A 71 17.85 -11.74 11.19
CA ASP A 71 18.66 -10.54 11.31
C ASP A 71 18.42 -9.65 10.09
N TYR A 72 17.82 -8.48 10.32
CA TYR A 72 17.45 -7.53 9.25
C TYR A 72 18.67 -7.03 8.44
N HIS A 73 19.88 -7.14 8.96
CA HIS A 73 21.08 -6.79 8.20
C HIS A 73 21.31 -7.67 6.95
N ILE A 74 20.65 -8.84 6.86
CA ILE A 74 20.69 -9.65 5.63
C ILE A 74 20.13 -8.88 4.44
N PHE A 75 19.15 -7.98 4.68
CA PHE A 75 18.55 -7.16 3.64
C PHE A 75 19.51 -6.14 3.01
N HIS A 76 20.62 -5.78 3.67
CA HIS A 76 21.70 -5.02 3.03
C HIS A 76 22.26 -5.73 1.80
N LYS A 77 22.43 -7.07 1.89
CA LYS A 77 22.95 -7.89 0.79
C LYS A 77 21.91 -8.20 -0.26
N LEU A 78 20.64 -8.27 0.16
CA LEU A 78 19.51 -8.63 -0.70
C LEU A 78 18.88 -7.41 -1.40
N ALA A 79 19.23 -6.18 -1.04
CA ALA A 79 18.62 -4.97 -1.56
C ALA A 79 18.66 -4.91 -3.11
N TRP A 80 19.83 -4.99 -3.70
CA TRP A 80 20.00 -4.96 -5.16
C TRP A 80 19.47 -6.20 -5.89
N PRO A 81 19.71 -7.43 -5.42
CA PRO A 81 19.08 -8.62 -6.00
C PRO A 81 17.57 -8.59 -6.00
N LEU A 82 16.93 -8.12 -4.92
CA LEU A 82 15.48 -8.01 -4.83
C LEU A 82 14.92 -6.91 -5.75
N LEU A 83 15.64 -5.79 -5.91
CA LEU A 83 15.27 -4.78 -6.89
C LEU A 83 15.36 -5.36 -8.30
N GLY A 84 16.46 -6.04 -8.66
CA GLY A 84 16.60 -6.70 -9.96
C GLY A 84 15.48 -7.70 -10.22
N LEU A 85 15.15 -8.54 -9.24
CA LEU A 85 14.02 -9.47 -9.33
C LEU A 85 12.68 -8.73 -9.54
N SER A 86 12.43 -7.65 -8.78
CA SER A 86 11.19 -6.88 -8.93
C SER A 86 11.04 -6.25 -10.30
N LEU A 87 12.13 -5.72 -10.88
CA LEU A 87 12.14 -5.16 -12.23
C LEU A 87 11.87 -6.24 -13.29
N ILE A 88 12.46 -7.42 -13.13
CA ILE A 88 12.19 -8.57 -14.03
C ILE A 88 10.70 -8.96 -13.95
N LEU A 89 10.13 -9.04 -12.76
CA LEU A 89 8.72 -9.41 -12.56
C LEU A 89 7.76 -8.34 -13.10
N LEU A 90 8.07 -7.03 -12.91
CA LEU A 90 7.31 -5.93 -13.50
C LEU A 90 7.38 -5.97 -15.04
N ALA A 91 8.55 -6.24 -15.61
CA ALA A 91 8.67 -6.40 -17.05
C ALA A 91 7.94 -7.65 -17.55
N ALA A 92 8.01 -8.77 -16.84
CA ALA A 92 7.35 -10.02 -17.20
C ALA A 92 5.83 -9.90 -17.27
N VAL A 93 5.22 -9.14 -16.33
CA VAL A 93 3.76 -9.00 -16.29
C VAL A 93 3.20 -8.27 -17.51
N LEU A 94 3.99 -7.43 -18.20
CA LEU A 94 3.58 -6.76 -19.43
C LEU A 94 3.25 -7.74 -20.56
N PHE A 95 3.86 -8.93 -20.54
CA PHE A 95 3.67 -9.99 -21.55
C PHE A 95 2.60 -11.01 -21.13
N MET A 96 2.02 -10.86 -19.92
CA MET A 96 0.98 -11.78 -19.44
C MET A 96 -0.40 -11.40 -19.97
N PRO A 97 -1.33 -12.37 -20.08
CA PRO A 97 -2.72 -12.09 -20.41
C PRO A 97 -3.36 -11.17 -19.36
N GLU A 98 -4.31 -10.38 -19.80
CA GLU A 98 -5.09 -9.50 -18.92
C GLU A 98 -5.90 -10.31 -17.91
N TYR A 99 -5.81 -9.90 -16.65
CA TYR A 99 -6.63 -10.41 -15.56
C TYR A 99 -7.48 -9.26 -14.99
N ASN A 100 -8.79 -9.41 -15.01
CA ASN A 100 -9.73 -8.34 -14.65
C ASN A 100 -9.50 -7.01 -15.42
N GLY A 101 -9.20 -7.11 -16.74
CA GLY A 101 -8.98 -5.94 -17.59
C GLY A 101 -7.66 -5.20 -17.39
N CYS A 102 -6.72 -5.77 -16.63
CA CYS A 102 -5.41 -5.16 -16.36
C CYS A 102 -4.27 -6.19 -16.42
N LYS A 103 -3.10 -5.75 -16.89
CA LYS A 103 -1.86 -6.56 -16.90
C LYS A 103 -1.01 -6.28 -15.65
N ARG A 104 -1.52 -6.58 -14.45
CA ARG A 104 -0.86 -6.26 -13.18
C ARG A 104 -0.59 -7.49 -12.31
N TRP A 105 -1.07 -8.66 -12.74
CA TRP A 105 -1.09 -9.87 -11.93
C TRP A 105 -0.42 -11.02 -12.63
N LEU A 106 0.50 -11.68 -11.93
CA LEU A 106 1.04 -12.98 -12.32
C LEU A 106 0.16 -14.06 -11.72
N VAL A 107 -0.53 -14.83 -12.58
CA VAL A 107 -1.34 -15.96 -12.13
C VAL A 107 -0.42 -17.15 -11.88
N ILE A 108 -0.36 -17.62 -10.63
CA ILE A 108 0.40 -18.81 -10.24
C ILE A 108 -0.58 -19.95 -10.04
N PRO A 109 -0.55 -20.98 -10.90
CA PRO A 109 -1.47 -22.11 -10.80
C PRO A 109 -1.40 -22.75 -9.40
N GLY A 110 -2.54 -22.91 -8.74
CA GLY A 110 -2.66 -23.53 -7.41
C GLY A 110 -2.32 -22.60 -6.23
N PHE A 111 -1.73 -21.42 -6.46
CA PHE A 111 -1.35 -20.50 -5.39
C PHE A 111 -2.09 -19.14 -5.44
N GLY A 112 -2.69 -18.80 -6.59
CA GLY A 112 -3.43 -17.55 -6.77
C GLY A 112 -2.69 -16.52 -7.62
N THR A 113 -2.85 -15.22 -7.31
CA THR A 113 -2.26 -14.13 -8.08
C THR A 113 -1.18 -13.41 -7.26
N LEU A 114 -0.04 -13.16 -7.89
CA LEU A 114 1.05 -12.35 -7.35
C LEU A 114 1.08 -11.01 -8.07
N GLN A 115 1.15 -9.92 -7.31
CA GLN A 115 1.30 -8.58 -7.86
C GLN A 115 2.76 -8.13 -7.76
N PRO A 116 3.49 -7.98 -8.87
CA PRO A 116 4.91 -7.59 -8.83
C PRO A 116 5.20 -6.27 -8.16
N SER A 117 4.27 -5.32 -8.23
CA SER A 117 4.40 -4.01 -7.57
C SER A 117 4.49 -4.11 -6.05
N GLU A 118 3.95 -5.16 -5.40
CA GLU A 118 4.13 -5.38 -3.96
C GLU A 118 5.60 -5.68 -3.63
N ILE A 119 6.24 -6.53 -4.46
CA ILE A 119 7.67 -6.82 -4.33
C ILE A 119 8.51 -5.58 -4.63
N ALA A 120 8.10 -4.76 -5.62
CA ALA A 120 8.81 -3.53 -5.96
C ALA A 120 8.77 -2.50 -4.82
N LYS A 121 7.63 -2.34 -4.12
CA LYS A 121 7.54 -1.48 -2.92
C LYS A 121 8.56 -1.92 -1.86
N PHE A 122 8.55 -3.20 -1.53
CA PHE A 122 9.50 -3.78 -0.59
C PHE A 122 10.96 -3.53 -1.01
N ALA A 123 11.30 -3.82 -2.28
CA ALA A 123 12.65 -3.65 -2.82
C ALA A 123 13.11 -2.18 -2.82
N VAL A 124 12.23 -1.24 -3.14
CA VAL A 124 12.53 0.20 -3.09
C VAL A 124 12.85 0.63 -1.67
N VAL A 125 12.07 0.21 -0.66
CA VAL A 125 12.39 0.49 0.75
C VAL A 125 13.76 -0.06 1.12
N LEU A 126 14.09 -1.29 0.72
CA LEU A 126 15.38 -1.90 1.01
C LEU A 126 16.55 -1.13 0.36
N VAL A 127 16.47 -0.85 -0.94
CA VAL A 127 17.55 -0.20 -1.68
C VAL A 127 17.75 1.23 -1.19
N PHE A 128 16.69 1.96 -0.95
CA PHE A 128 16.77 3.34 -0.45
C PHE A 128 17.39 3.38 0.96
N SER A 129 16.93 2.51 1.86
CA SER A 129 17.51 2.38 3.19
C SER A 129 19.00 1.99 3.13
N HIS A 130 19.37 1.09 2.21
CA HIS A 130 20.75 0.68 1.99
C HIS A 130 21.63 1.84 1.51
N ILE A 131 21.21 2.56 0.45
CA ILE A 131 21.98 3.69 -0.11
C ILE A 131 22.14 4.81 0.92
N ILE A 132 21.05 5.19 1.60
CA ILE A 132 21.06 6.26 2.60
C ILE A 132 21.95 5.89 3.79
N ALA A 133 21.87 4.66 4.29
CA ALA A 133 22.68 4.21 5.42
C ALA A 133 24.19 4.26 5.13
N LEU A 134 24.60 3.97 3.89
CA LEU A 134 25.99 4.01 3.44
C LEU A 134 26.50 5.43 3.14
N ASN A 135 25.64 6.34 2.74
CA ASN A 135 26.04 7.64 2.19
C ASN A 135 25.44 8.83 2.95
N HIS A 136 25.05 8.64 4.20
CA HIS A 136 24.30 9.64 4.97
C HIS A 136 24.90 11.05 4.94
N ASP A 137 26.22 11.17 5.07
CA ASP A 137 26.89 12.47 5.15
C ASP A 137 26.88 13.24 3.81
N ARG A 138 26.62 12.54 2.69
CA ARG A 138 26.61 13.07 1.33
C ARG A 138 25.23 13.17 0.70
N MET A 139 24.16 12.96 1.47
CA MET A 139 22.77 12.98 0.96
C MET A 139 22.32 14.34 0.41
N LYS A 140 23.03 15.42 0.72
CA LYS A 140 22.78 16.77 0.15
C LYS A 140 23.32 16.93 -1.26
N ASP A 141 24.29 16.10 -1.67
CA ASP A 141 24.89 16.13 -3.02
C ASP A 141 23.93 15.52 -4.04
N PHE A 142 23.80 16.15 -5.21
CA PHE A 142 22.93 15.65 -6.27
C PHE A 142 23.29 14.24 -6.74
N SER A 143 24.57 13.97 -6.94
CA SER A 143 25.07 12.69 -7.47
C SER A 143 24.84 11.50 -6.54
N VAL A 144 24.71 11.74 -5.23
CA VAL A 144 24.56 10.70 -4.22
C VAL A 144 23.15 10.69 -3.62
N GLY A 145 22.60 11.86 -3.32
CA GLY A 145 21.34 12.00 -2.61
C GLY A 145 20.11 12.13 -3.52
N VAL A 146 20.30 12.28 -4.85
CA VAL A 146 19.18 12.44 -5.79
C VAL A 146 19.27 11.46 -6.96
N LEU A 147 20.38 11.45 -7.68
CA LEU A 147 20.50 10.72 -8.94
C LEU A 147 20.19 9.21 -8.83
N PRO A 148 20.76 8.43 -7.89
CA PRO A 148 20.50 7.01 -7.80
C PRO A 148 19.03 6.71 -7.44
N PHE A 149 18.42 7.53 -6.60
CA PHE A 149 17.01 7.42 -6.21
C PHE A 149 16.08 7.74 -7.38
N ALA A 150 16.37 8.83 -8.11
CA ALA A 150 15.61 9.23 -9.28
C ALA A 150 15.67 8.18 -10.40
N LEU A 151 16.83 7.53 -10.61
CA LEU A 151 16.98 6.46 -11.57
C LEU A 151 16.13 5.22 -11.18
N VAL A 152 16.22 4.78 -9.93
CA VAL A 152 15.42 3.64 -9.46
C VAL A 152 13.93 3.94 -9.54
N LEU A 153 13.49 5.10 -9.02
CA LEU A 153 12.08 5.51 -9.09
C LEU A 153 11.61 5.69 -10.53
N GLY A 154 12.45 6.27 -11.39
CA GLY A 154 12.12 6.48 -12.81
C GLY A 154 11.90 5.18 -13.55
N VAL A 155 12.76 4.18 -13.36
CA VAL A 155 12.61 2.87 -13.99
C VAL A 155 11.39 2.13 -13.47
N VAL A 156 11.20 2.07 -12.13
CA VAL A 156 10.04 1.41 -11.53
C VAL A 156 8.74 2.09 -11.96
N ALA A 157 8.69 3.43 -11.90
CA ALA A 157 7.52 4.20 -12.31
C ALA A 157 7.20 4.01 -13.80
N ALA A 158 8.19 4.00 -14.68
CA ALA A 158 8.00 3.76 -16.11
C ALA A 158 7.37 2.38 -16.37
N LEU A 159 7.89 1.32 -15.74
CA LEU A 159 7.32 -0.02 -15.87
C LEU A 159 5.89 -0.09 -15.34
N MET A 160 5.60 0.50 -14.18
CA MET A 160 4.26 0.51 -13.59
C MET A 160 3.25 1.36 -14.37
N LEU A 161 3.70 2.42 -15.05
CA LEU A 161 2.83 3.21 -15.93
C LEU A 161 2.49 2.45 -17.22
N LEU A 162 3.40 1.60 -17.72
CA LEU A 162 3.11 0.66 -18.82
C LEU A 162 2.09 -0.43 -18.43
N GLU A 163 1.95 -0.73 -17.12
CA GLU A 163 0.94 -1.63 -16.56
C GLU A 163 -0.41 -0.96 -16.28
N PRO A 164 -0.71 0.27 -16.71
CA PRO A 164 -1.64 1.29 -16.22
C PRO A 164 -1.88 1.27 -14.69
N HIS A 165 -0.81 1.19 -13.89
CA HIS A 165 -0.88 1.09 -12.43
C HIS A 165 -0.53 2.42 -11.74
N LEU A 166 -1.35 3.45 -11.97
CA LEU A 166 -1.12 4.81 -11.46
C LEU A 166 -1.03 4.87 -9.93
N SER A 167 -1.94 4.18 -9.23
CA SER A 167 -1.99 4.16 -7.76
C SER A 167 -0.71 3.63 -7.12
N GLY A 168 -0.22 2.50 -7.62
CA GLY A 168 1.03 1.93 -7.15
C GLY A 168 2.22 2.82 -7.46
N THR A 169 2.24 3.49 -8.63
CA THR A 169 3.28 4.44 -9.01
C THR A 169 3.33 5.62 -8.03
N VAL A 170 2.18 6.25 -7.74
CA VAL A 170 2.09 7.37 -6.78
C VAL A 170 2.57 6.93 -5.39
N LEU A 171 2.17 5.74 -4.96
CA LEU A 171 2.58 5.20 -3.65
C LEU A 171 4.09 4.97 -3.58
N ILE A 172 4.71 4.35 -4.58
CA ILE A 172 6.17 4.11 -4.62
C ILE A 172 6.95 5.42 -4.66
N LEU A 173 6.52 6.38 -5.47
CA LEU A 173 7.12 7.73 -5.50
C LEU A 173 7.02 8.41 -4.14
N GLY A 174 5.87 8.30 -3.47
CA GLY A 174 5.64 8.83 -2.13
C GLY A 174 6.56 8.20 -1.07
N ILE A 175 6.66 6.85 -1.06
CA ILE A 175 7.56 6.11 -0.16
C ILE A 175 9.01 6.55 -0.40
N GLY A 176 9.44 6.59 -1.66
CA GLY A 176 10.79 7.01 -2.04
C GLY A 176 11.08 8.45 -1.61
N ALA A 177 10.15 9.38 -1.83
CA ALA A 177 10.29 10.78 -1.43
C ALA A 177 10.43 10.90 0.10
N VAL A 178 9.60 10.21 0.89
CA VAL A 178 9.71 10.27 2.37
C VAL A 178 11.04 9.68 2.84
N LEU A 179 11.50 8.55 2.29
CA LEU A 179 12.80 7.97 2.66
C LEU A 179 13.95 8.91 2.32
N MET A 180 13.95 9.52 1.13
CA MET A 180 14.96 10.53 0.74
C MET A 180 14.94 11.74 1.70
N PHE A 181 13.74 12.24 2.05
CA PHE A 181 13.59 13.36 2.97
C PHE A 181 14.14 13.04 4.36
N VAL A 182 13.74 11.91 4.94
CA VAL A 182 14.26 11.43 6.24
C VAL A 182 15.76 11.13 6.16
N GLY A 183 16.24 10.68 5.00
CA GLY A 183 17.66 10.43 4.70
C GLY A 183 18.51 11.69 4.61
N GLY A 184 17.89 12.89 4.57
CA GLY A 184 18.59 14.17 4.56
C GLY A 184 18.84 14.79 3.19
N THR A 185 18.14 14.32 2.15
CA THR A 185 18.15 14.95 0.83
C THR A 185 17.61 16.38 0.92
N GLY A 186 18.29 17.34 0.27
CA GLY A 186 17.95 18.76 0.35
C GLY A 186 16.55 19.07 -0.20
N LEU A 187 15.76 19.85 0.53
CA LEU A 187 14.36 20.21 0.19
C LEU A 187 14.22 20.82 -1.21
N ARG A 188 15.24 21.56 -1.69
CA ARG A 188 15.27 22.15 -3.03
C ARG A 188 14.99 21.15 -4.15
N TRP A 189 15.44 19.91 -3.99
CA TRP A 189 15.27 18.87 -5.01
C TRP A 189 13.83 18.36 -5.08
N PHE A 190 13.14 18.29 -3.93
CA PHE A 190 11.71 17.96 -3.90
C PHE A 190 10.86 19.07 -4.53
N LEU A 191 11.19 20.35 -4.27
CA LEU A 191 10.51 21.47 -4.90
C LEU A 191 10.70 21.47 -6.42
N LEU A 192 11.93 21.21 -6.89
CA LEU A 192 12.22 21.12 -8.32
C LEU A 192 11.54 19.92 -8.97
N ALA A 193 11.54 18.74 -8.31
CA ALA A 193 10.86 17.55 -8.81
C ALA A 193 9.33 17.74 -8.84
N GLY A 194 8.75 18.39 -7.80
CA GLY A 194 7.32 18.71 -7.76
C GLY A 194 6.92 19.70 -8.85
N ALA A 195 7.67 20.79 -9.01
CA ALA A 195 7.41 21.78 -10.05
C ALA A 195 7.58 21.19 -11.45
N GLY A 196 8.63 20.38 -11.67
CA GLY A 196 8.87 19.66 -12.92
C GLY A 196 7.77 18.64 -13.23
N GLY A 197 7.30 17.88 -12.23
CA GLY A 197 6.22 16.91 -12.37
C GLY A 197 4.89 17.56 -12.74
N VAL A 198 4.51 18.63 -12.02
CA VAL A 198 3.28 19.40 -12.32
C VAL A 198 3.38 20.03 -13.72
N GLY A 199 4.54 20.60 -14.07
CA GLY A 199 4.78 21.15 -15.39
C GLY A 199 4.70 20.10 -16.51
N ALA A 200 5.26 18.92 -16.31
CA ALA A 200 5.21 17.83 -17.28
C ALA A 200 3.78 17.30 -17.48
N ILE A 201 3.01 17.11 -16.39
CA ILE A 201 1.60 16.69 -16.46
C ILE A 201 0.77 17.76 -17.17
N GLY A 202 0.94 19.04 -16.79
CA GLY A 202 0.24 20.15 -17.45
C GLY A 202 0.55 20.23 -18.94
N ALA A 203 1.82 20.08 -19.32
CA ALA A 203 2.23 20.05 -20.72
C ALA A 203 1.66 18.85 -21.48
N ALA A 204 1.69 17.65 -20.88
CA ALA A 204 1.12 16.43 -21.48
C ALA A 204 -0.39 16.58 -21.74
N VAL A 205 -1.14 17.10 -20.78
CA VAL A 205 -2.58 17.36 -20.93
C VAL A 205 -2.87 18.41 -22.01
N ALA A 206 -2.04 19.47 -22.07
CA ALA A 206 -2.23 20.57 -23.04
C ALA A 206 -1.85 20.20 -24.47
N VAL A 207 -0.76 19.44 -24.66
CA VAL A 207 -0.16 19.17 -25.99
C VAL A 207 -0.63 17.84 -26.58
N MET A 208 -0.94 16.85 -25.72
CA MET A 208 -1.29 15.49 -26.14
C MET A 208 -2.47 14.92 -25.35
N PRO A 209 -3.67 15.54 -25.47
CA PRO A 209 -4.84 15.08 -24.71
C PRO A 209 -5.21 13.62 -25.01
N ASP A 210 -4.94 13.15 -26.22
CA ASP A 210 -5.26 11.78 -26.67
C ASP A 210 -4.28 10.71 -26.12
N LEU A 211 -3.12 11.11 -25.57
CA LEU A 211 -2.15 10.18 -24.97
C LEU A 211 -2.53 9.80 -23.53
N VAL A 212 -3.45 10.51 -22.90
CA VAL A 212 -3.82 10.29 -21.49
C VAL A 212 -5.36 10.28 -21.30
N PRO A 213 -6.14 9.61 -22.17
CA PRO A 213 -7.62 9.64 -22.08
C PRO A 213 -8.08 9.12 -20.72
N TYR A 214 -7.48 8.02 -20.24
CA TYR A 214 -7.76 7.42 -18.93
C TYR A 214 -7.56 8.37 -17.74
N ALA A 215 -6.50 9.20 -17.76
CA ALA A 215 -6.28 10.18 -16.70
C ALA A 215 -7.22 11.37 -16.79
N ALA A 216 -7.57 11.80 -18.02
CA ALA A 216 -8.52 12.87 -18.26
C ALA A 216 -9.95 12.49 -17.81
N ASP A 217 -10.39 11.26 -18.11
CA ASP A 217 -11.70 10.76 -17.71
C ASP A 217 -11.81 10.64 -16.20
N ARG A 218 -10.75 10.14 -15.52
CA ARG A 218 -10.70 10.11 -14.05
C ARG A 218 -10.71 11.50 -13.42
N LEU A 219 -10.04 12.46 -14.03
CA LEU A 219 -10.06 13.84 -13.55
C LEU A 219 -11.43 14.48 -13.71
N ARG A 220 -12.12 14.25 -14.84
CA ARG A 220 -13.49 14.74 -15.07
C ARG A 220 -14.46 14.11 -14.08
N SER A 221 -14.42 12.80 -13.94
CA SER A 221 -15.26 12.05 -12.99
C SER A 221 -15.01 12.45 -11.53
N TRP A 222 -13.78 12.87 -11.18
CA TRP A 222 -13.47 13.39 -9.85
C TRP A 222 -14.07 14.78 -9.61
N LEU A 223 -13.96 15.69 -10.60
CA LEU A 223 -14.46 17.07 -10.47
C LEU A 223 -16.00 17.13 -10.48
N ASP A 224 -16.64 16.31 -11.29
CA ASP A 224 -18.09 16.20 -11.37
C ASP A 224 -18.51 14.73 -11.58
N PRO A 225 -18.60 13.93 -10.50
CA PRO A 225 -19.02 12.53 -10.60
C PRO A 225 -20.48 12.39 -11.06
N PHE A 226 -21.31 13.43 -10.91
CA PHE A 226 -22.72 13.41 -11.30
C PHE A 226 -22.93 13.70 -12.80
N ALA A 227 -21.91 14.10 -13.54
CA ALA A 227 -21.98 14.25 -14.99
C ALA A 227 -22.24 12.90 -15.70
N ASP A 228 -21.68 11.79 -15.18
CA ASP A 228 -21.96 10.43 -15.66
C ASP A 228 -22.23 9.47 -14.49
N PRO A 229 -23.47 9.49 -13.94
CA PRO A 229 -23.80 8.73 -12.73
C PRO A 229 -23.82 7.20 -12.89
N LEU A 230 -23.90 6.69 -14.12
CA LEU A 230 -23.98 5.25 -14.42
C LEU A 230 -22.69 4.70 -15.01
N GLY A 231 -21.77 5.57 -15.44
CA GLY A 231 -20.46 5.22 -15.98
C GLY A 231 -19.35 5.51 -14.98
N ASP A 232 -18.41 6.39 -15.36
CA ASP A 232 -17.19 6.66 -14.61
C ASP A 232 -17.41 7.24 -13.19
N GLY A 233 -18.53 7.99 -12.98
CA GLY A 233 -18.90 8.55 -11.68
C GLY A 233 -19.56 7.54 -10.73
N HIS A 234 -20.09 6.43 -11.24
CA HIS A 234 -20.93 5.50 -10.48
C HIS A 234 -20.27 5.02 -9.17
N GLN A 235 -19.03 4.56 -9.25
CA GLN A 235 -18.31 4.03 -8.10
C GLN A 235 -18.11 5.07 -7.00
N THR A 236 -17.74 6.30 -7.38
CA THR A 236 -17.56 7.43 -6.46
C THR A 236 -18.88 7.85 -5.80
N ILE A 237 -19.96 7.97 -6.58
CA ILE A 237 -21.28 8.34 -6.07
C ILE A 237 -21.78 7.31 -5.05
N GLN A 238 -21.69 6.02 -5.36
CA GLN A 238 -22.12 4.97 -4.45
C GLN A 238 -21.28 4.95 -3.17
N SER A 239 -19.98 5.24 -3.26
CA SER A 239 -19.11 5.41 -2.10
C SER A 239 -19.57 6.57 -1.21
N LEU A 240 -19.86 7.73 -1.78
CA LEU A 240 -20.35 8.89 -1.04
C LEU A 240 -21.72 8.63 -0.40
N TYR A 241 -22.62 7.93 -1.08
CA TYR A 241 -23.90 7.50 -0.49
C TYR A 241 -23.69 6.53 0.67
N SER A 242 -22.76 5.60 0.56
CA SER A 242 -22.37 4.68 1.63
C SER A 242 -21.91 5.46 2.87
N ILE A 243 -20.97 6.39 2.70
CA ILE A 243 -20.47 7.24 3.79
C ILE A 243 -21.58 8.09 4.41
N GLY A 244 -22.40 8.73 3.58
CA GLY A 244 -23.49 9.60 4.04
C GLY A 244 -24.59 8.86 4.79
N SER A 245 -24.90 7.62 4.38
CA SER A 245 -25.94 6.81 5.02
C SER A 245 -25.53 6.27 6.40
N GLY A 246 -24.22 6.15 6.68
CA GLY A 246 -23.70 5.63 7.94
C GLY A 246 -23.91 6.58 9.14
N GLY A 247 -24.02 7.89 8.92
CA GLY A 247 -24.21 8.86 10.01
C GLY A 247 -23.12 8.77 11.08
N ALA A 248 -23.49 9.03 12.35
CA ALA A 248 -22.52 9.04 13.44
C ALA A 248 -22.14 7.64 13.92
N THR A 249 -23.09 6.72 14.05
CA THR A 249 -22.92 5.41 14.70
C THR A 249 -23.05 4.22 13.77
N GLY A 250 -23.35 4.46 12.49
CA GLY A 250 -23.52 3.41 11.48
C GLY A 250 -24.91 2.76 11.51
N LEU A 251 -25.16 1.94 10.48
CA LEU A 251 -26.37 1.14 10.36
C LEU A 251 -26.31 -0.15 11.19
N GLY A 252 -25.11 -0.54 11.63
CA GLY A 252 -24.82 -1.81 12.29
C GLY A 252 -23.94 -2.71 11.42
N LEU A 253 -23.12 -3.53 12.07
CA LEU A 253 -22.25 -4.49 11.39
C LEU A 253 -23.09 -5.50 10.58
N GLY A 254 -22.79 -5.64 9.31
CA GLY A 254 -23.54 -6.53 8.42
C GLY A 254 -24.76 -5.88 7.75
N GLU A 255 -25.16 -4.66 8.14
CA GLU A 255 -26.39 -4.00 7.68
C GLU A 255 -26.16 -2.96 6.56
N SER A 256 -24.98 -2.94 5.94
CA SER A 256 -24.74 -2.08 4.78
C SER A 256 -25.70 -2.43 3.64
N ARG A 257 -26.33 -1.42 3.07
CA ARG A 257 -27.21 -1.52 1.90
C ARG A 257 -26.38 -1.48 0.61
N GLN A 258 -25.34 -0.67 0.62
CA GLN A 258 -24.52 -0.41 -0.56
C GLN A 258 -23.67 -1.62 -1.00
N LYS A 259 -23.34 -2.54 -0.06
CA LYS A 259 -22.66 -3.81 -0.40
C LYS A 259 -23.50 -4.76 -1.27
N HIS A 260 -24.82 -4.56 -1.36
CA HIS A 260 -25.71 -5.37 -2.19
C HIS A 260 -25.67 -4.93 -3.66
N LEU A 261 -24.47 -4.96 -4.26
CA LEU A 261 -24.17 -4.68 -5.68
C LEU A 261 -24.31 -3.22 -6.11
N PHE A 262 -24.54 -2.28 -5.19
CA PHE A 262 -24.54 -0.85 -5.52
C PHE A 262 -23.10 -0.32 -5.64
N VAL A 263 -22.25 -0.55 -4.63
CA VAL A 263 -20.81 -0.24 -4.74
C VAL A 263 -20.13 -1.33 -5.54
N PRO A 264 -19.48 -1.02 -6.68
CA PRO A 264 -18.67 -1.98 -7.42
C PRO A 264 -17.45 -2.41 -6.58
N GLU A 265 -17.20 -3.73 -6.51
CA GLU A 265 -16.03 -4.33 -5.83
C GLU A 265 -15.82 -3.80 -4.38
N PRO A 266 -16.88 -3.84 -3.51
CA PRO A 266 -16.83 -3.26 -2.17
C PRO A 266 -15.78 -3.93 -1.26
N GLN A 267 -15.32 -5.13 -1.60
CA GLN A 267 -14.27 -5.87 -0.88
C GLN A 267 -12.84 -5.42 -1.23
N ASN A 268 -12.66 -4.61 -2.27
CA ASN A 268 -11.36 -4.16 -2.75
C ASN A 268 -11.09 -2.70 -2.32
N ASP A 269 -11.15 -1.76 -3.26
CA ASP A 269 -10.67 -0.39 -3.08
C ASP A 269 -11.63 0.49 -2.27
N PHE A 270 -12.90 0.12 -2.19
CA PHE A 270 -13.98 0.86 -1.51
C PHE A 270 -14.45 0.24 -0.20
N ILE A 271 -13.66 -0.68 0.39
CA ILE A 271 -14.02 -1.32 1.65
C ILE A 271 -14.22 -0.29 2.79
N PHE A 272 -13.48 0.84 2.78
CA PHE A 272 -13.62 1.89 3.76
C PHE A 272 -14.99 2.58 3.73
N SER A 273 -15.64 2.69 2.55
CA SER A 273 -17.01 3.21 2.47
C SER A 273 -18.01 2.30 3.21
N ILE A 274 -17.81 0.98 3.12
CA ILE A 274 -18.64 0.01 3.86
C ILE A 274 -18.37 0.10 5.36
N VAL A 275 -17.11 0.32 5.77
CA VAL A 275 -16.77 0.63 7.18
C VAL A 275 -17.55 1.86 7.68
N CYS A 276 -17.57 2.94 6.88
CA CYS A 276 -18.32 4.16 7.21
C CYS A 276 -19.83 3.90 7.28
N GLU A 277 -20.40 3.09 6.39
CA GLU A 277 -21.83 2.79 6.40
C GLU A 277 -22.24 1.94 7.59
N GLU A 278 -21.49 0.86 7.87
CA GLU A 278 -21.85 -0.08 8.94
C GLU A 278 -21.51 0.44 10.34
N LEU A 279 -20.38 1.15 10.52
CA LEU A 279 -19.89 1.58 11.82
C LEU A 279 -19.97 3.11 12.02
N GLY A 280 -20.40 3.84 11.03
CA GLY A 280 -20.56 5.29 11.05
C GLY A 280 -19.25 6.05 11.18
N PHE A 281 -19.37 7.35 11.46
CA PHE A 281 -18.23 8.24 11.66
C PHE A 281 -17.30 7.79 12.78
N VAL A 282 -17.87 7.30 13.88
CA VAL A 282 -17.09 6.81 15.06
C VAL A 282 -16.22 5.61 14.64
N GLY A 283 -16.78 4.64 13.92
CA GLY A 283 -16.02 3.49 13.44
C GLY A 283 -14.93 3.88 12.42
N ALA A 284 -15.25 4.79 11.49
CA ALA A 284 -14.27 5.33 10.54
C ALA A 284 -13.10 6.01 11.28
N CYS A 285 -13.38 6.87 12.26
CA CYS A 285 -12.36 7.51 13.10
C CYS A 285 -11.52 6.49 13.88
N ALA A 286 -12.14 5.43 14.40
CA ALA A 286 -11.42 4.36 15.10
C ALA A 286 -10.43 3.65 14.17
N VAL A 287 -10.83 3.31 12.93
CA VAL A 287 -9.93 2.70 11.93
C VAL A 287 -8.78 3.63 11.59
N VAL A 288 -9.05 4.90 11.25
CA VAL A 288 -8.01 5.90 10.98
C VAL A 288 -7.10 6.07 12.21
N GLY A 289 -7.66 6.11 13.42
CA GLY A 289 -6.91 6.18 14.66
C GLY A 289 -5.94 4.99 14.84
N LEU A 290 -6.35 3.77 14.50
CA LEU A 290 -5.47 2.59 14.54
C LEU A 290 -4.27 2.72 13.56
N PHE A 291 -4.48 3.26 12.36
CA PHE A 291 -3.37 3.53 11.42
C PHE A 291 -2.44 4.62 11.94
N VAL A 292 -2.98 5.68 12.55
CA VAL A 292 -2.16 6.74 13.17
C VAL A 292 -1.35 6.17 14.35
N LEU A 293 -1.95 5.35 15.20
CA LEU A 293 -1.24 4.70 16.31
C LEU A 293 -0.13 3.75 15.81
N LEU A 294 -0.40 3.00 14.73
CA LEU A 294 0.61 2.15 14.10
C LEU A 294 1.78 2.98 13.57
N LEU A 295 1.51 4.10 12.89
CA LEU A 295 2.53 5.04 12.39
C LEU A 295 3.35 5.62 13.58
N CYS A 296 2.69 6.14 14.60
CA CYS A 296 3.37 6.71 15.77
C CYS A 296 4.25 5.67 16.48
N ARG A 297 3.74 4.43 16.64
CA ARG A 297 4.52 3.36 17.27
C ARG A 297 5.69 2.95 16.39
N GLY A 298 5.51 2.85 15.07
CA GLY A 298 6.59 2.56 14.13
C GLY A 298 7.68 3.64 14.15
N ILE A 299 7.33 4.93 14.19
CA ILE A 299 8.29 6.04 14.33
C ILE A 299 9.06 5.91 15.65
N THR A 300 8.38 5.53 16.74
CA THR A 300 9.06 5.28 18.02
C THR A 300 10.09 4.15 17.90
N ILE A 301 9.75 3.03 17.25
CA ILE A 301 10.69 1.93 16.99
C ILE A 301 11.87 2.42 16.14
N ALA A 302 11.60 3.21 15.07
CA ALA A 302 12.65 3.76 14.22
C ALA A 302 13.61 4.67 14.99
N ALA A 303 13.09 5.50 15.90
CA ALA A 303 13.90 6.41 16.71
C ALA A 303 14.82 5.69 17.70
N HIS A 304 14.48 4.48 18.12
CA HIS A 304 15.28 3.67 19.03
C HIS A 304 16.01 2.51 18.32
N ALA A 305 15.98 2.45 16.98
CA ALA A 305 16.64 1.41 16.23
C ALA A 305 18.18 1.43 16.45
N PRO A 306 18.85 0.29 16.51
CA PRO A 306 20.29 0.20 16.81
C PRO A 306 21.17 0.88 15.77
N ASP A 307 20.69 0.99 14.53
CA ASP A 307 21.44 1.56 13.42
C ASP A 307 20.50 2.28 12.42
N ARG A 308 21.10 3.08 11.56
CA ARG A 308 20.37 3.89 10.57
C ARG A 308 19.64 3.03 9.53
N PHE A 309 20.17 1.88 9.17
CA PHE A 309 19.53 1.01 8.20
C PHE A 309 18.24 0.44 8.75
N GLY A 310 18.26 -0.07 9.98
CA GLY A 310 17.06 -0.52 10.68
C GLY A 310 16.04 0.57 10.86
N ALA A 311 16.46 1.79 11.27
CA ALA A 311 15.58 2.94 11.39
C ALA A 311 14.87 3.27 10.07
N LEU A 312 15.60 3.31 8.95
CA LEU A 312 15.05 3.61 7.63
C LEU A 312 14.12 2.51 7.09
N LEU A 313 14.44 1.23 7.36
CA LEU A 313 13.54 0.13 7.03
C LEU A 313 12.20 0.29 7.73
N VAL A 314 12.22 0.57 9.04
CA VAL A 314 10.99 0.78 9.82
C VAL A 314 10.21 1.97 9.29
N VAL A 315 10.87 3.12 9.07
CA VAL A 315 10.22 4.30 8.48
C VAL A 315 9.60 3.95 7.13
N GLY A 316 10.33 3.29 6.24
CA GLY A 316 9.84 2.94 4.90
C GLY A 316 8.57 2.09 4.95
N PHE A 317 8.56 1.00 5.72
CA PHE A 317 7.41 0.10 5.80
C PHE A 317 6.21 0.72 6.51
N VAL A 318 6.42 1.46 7.59
CA VAL A 318 5.31 2.08 8.33
C VAL A 318 4.72 3.26 7.54
N VAL A 319 5.55 4.04 6.86
CA VAL A 319 5.10 5.12 5.97
C VAL A 319 4.36 4.55 4.74
N GLN A 320 4.79 3.41 4.19
CA GLN A 320 4.07 2.71 3.12
C GLN A 320 2.62 2.42 3.54
N VAL A 321 2.42 1.83 4.72
CA VAL A 321 1.08 1.55 5.28
C VAL A 321 0.28 2.84 5.46
N ALA A 322 0.88 3.84 6.08
CA ALA A 322 0.21 5.12 6.35
C ALA A 322 -0.19 5.85 5.06
N LEU A 323 0.71 5.96 4.09
CA LEU A 323 0.43 6.58 2.79
C LEU A 323 -0.68 5.83 2.05
N GLN A 324 -0.62 4.50 2.04
CA GLN A 324 -1.64 3.68 1.37
C GLN A 324 -3.01 3.87 2.03
N ALA A 325 -3.09 3.92 3.36
CA ALA A 325 -4.33 4.17 4.08
C ALA A 325 -4.86 5.59 3.83
N VAL A 326 -4.00 6.61 3.87
CA VAL A 326 -4.39 8.00 3.58
C VAL A 326 -4.91 8.14 2.16
N LEU A 327 -4.21 7.58 1.17
CA LEU A 327 -4.62 7.63 -0.22
C LEU A 327 -5.95 6.88 -0.46
N ASN A 328 -6.17 5.73 0.17
CA ASN A 328 -7.45 5.02 0.09
C ASN A 328 -8.59 5.85 0.66
N VAL A 329 -8.43 6.39 1.88
CA VAL A 329 -9.45 7.25 2.50
C VAL A 329 -9.73 8.48 1.62
N ALA A 330 -8.69 9.12 1.07
CA ALA A 330 -8.84 10.28 0.20
C ALA A 330 -9.57 9.97 -1.12
N VAL A 331 -9.35 8.78 -1.71
CA VAL A 331 -10.09 8.29 -2.89
C VAL A 331 -11.56 8.05 -2.53
N VAL A 332 -11.82 7.30 -1.46
CA VAL A 332 -13.17 6.88 -1.06
C VAL A 332 -14.04 8.08 -0.69
N THR A 333 -13.43 9.15 -0.13
CA THR A 333 -14.10 10.42 0.20
C THR A 333 -14.14 11.40 -0.97
N ASN A 334 -13.72 11.00 -2.17
CA ASN A 334 -13.60 11.88 -3.34
C ASN A 334 -12.75 13.15 -3.11
N THR A 335 -11.78 13.10 -2.19
CA THR A 335 -10.82 14.18 -1.96
C THR A 335 -9.76 14.25 -3.06
N ILE A 336 -9.42 13.09 -3.65
CA ILE A 336 -8.53 12.93 -4.80
C ILE A 336 -9.19 12.03 -5.85
N PRO A 337 -8.74 12.09 -7.12
CA PRO A 337 -9.25 11.22 -8.18
C PRO A 337 -9.16 9.74 -7.80
N ASN A 338 -10.13 8.93 -8.27
CA ASN A 338 -10.13 7.50 -8.03
C ASN A 338 -8.91 6.84 -8.69
N THR A 339 -8.04 6.23 -7.88
CA THR A 339 -6.81 5.58 -8.32
C THR A 339 -6.84 4.06 -8.14
N GLY A 340 -7.85 3.51 -7.46
CA GLY A 340 -7.94 2.06 -7.20
C GLY A 340 -6.88 1.56 -6.22
N ILE A 341 -6.67 2.28 -5.12
CA ILE A 341 -5.72 1.89 -4.07
C ILE A 341 -6.45 1.10 -2.97
N SER A 342 -5.94 -0.06 -2.59
CA SER A 342 -6.52 -0.89 -1.53
C SER A 342 -6.21 -0.36 -0.14
N LEU A 343 -7.11 -0.59 0.84
CA LEU A 343 -6.85 -0.28 2.25
C LEU A 343 -5.99 -1.38 2.89
N PRO A 344 -4.81 -1.06 3.46
CA PRO A 344 -3.94 -2.06 4.08
C PRO A 344 -4.67 -2.89 5.13
N PHE A 345 -4.41 -4.20 5.18
CA PHE A 345 -5.03 -5.20 6.09
C PHE A 345 -6.53 -5.46 5.89
N PHE A 346 -7.28 -4.58 5.23
CA PHE A 346 -8.74 -4.67 5.09
C PHE A 346 -9.15 -5.23 3.72
N SER A 347 -8.59 -4.68 2.65
CA SER A 347 -8.99 -5.04 1.28
C SER A 347 -8.66 -6.49 0.94
N SER A 348 -9.45 -7.08 0.06
CA SER A 348 -9.19 -8.39 -0.51
C SER A 348 -7.92 -8.36 -1.37
N GLY A 349 -6.89 -9.05 -0.93
CA GLY A 349 -5.60 -9.07 -1.63
C GLY A 349 -4.65 -10.06 -0.94
N GLY A 350 -4.76 -11.35 -1.27
CA GLY A 350 -4.04 -12.40 -0.55
C GLY A 350 -2.53 -12.18 -0.49
N THR A 351 -1.86 -12.04 -1.63
CA THR A 351 -0.40 -11.85 -1.67
C THR A 351 0.03 -10.49 -1.14
N SER A 352 -0.78 -9.44 -1.32
CA SER A 352 -0.52 -8.12 -0.75
C SER A 352 -0.54 -8.17 0.78
N LEU A 353 -1.53 -8.84 1.38
CA LEU A 353 -1.59 -9.04 2.84
C LEU A 353 -0.37 -9.82 3.37
N MET A 354 0.05 -10.88 2.65
CA MET A 354 1.23 -11.65 3.03
C MET A 354 2.52 -10.80 3.02
N MET A 355 2.72 -10.01 1.96
CA MET A 355 3.88 -9.11 1.85
C MET A 355 3.87 -8.08 2.97
N LEU A 356 2.73 -7.44 3.19
CA LEU A 356 2.55 -6.44 4.23
C LEU A 356 2.84 -7.00 5.63
N LEU A 357 2.35 -8.20 5.94
CA LEU A 357 2.65 -8.87 7.21
C LEU A 357 4.14 -9.24 7.32
N GLY A 358 4.78 -9.66 6.23
CA GLY A 358 6.22 -9.87 6.18
C GLY A 358 7.01 -8.60 6.51
N GLU A 359 6.61 -7.45 5.95
CA GLU A 359 7.18 -6.12 6.24
C GLU A 359 7.02 -5.76 7.72
N MET A 360 5.83 -5.96 8.30
CA MET A 360 5.61 -5.76 9.74
C MET A 360 6.47 -6.69 10.59
N GLY A 361 6.77 -7.89 10.08
CA GLY A 361 7.73 -8.81 10.70
C GLY A 361 9.16 -8.27 10.74
N VAL A 362 9.61 -7.60 9.66
CA VAL A 362 10.92 -6.93 9.64
C VAL A 362 10.95 -5.78 10.65
N VAL A 363 9.88 -4.97 10.76
CA VAL A 363 9.77 -3.92 11.78
C VAL A 363 9.90 -4.50 13.19
N LEU A 364 9.20 -5.59 13.49
CA LEU A 364 9.32 -6.30 14.75
C LEU A 364 10.73 -6.89 14.96
N GLY A 365 11.41 -7.30 13.90
CA GLY A 365 12.81 -7.76 13.94
C GLY A 365 13.78 -6.65 14.34
N VAL A 366 13.59 -5.43 13.82
CA VAL A 366 14.37 -4.25 14.19
C VAL A 366 14.14 -3.88 15.64
N SER A 367 12.88 -3.89 16.11
CA SER A 367 12.54 -3.54 17.51
C SER A 367 13.22 -4.44 18.56
N ARG A 368 13.61 -5.66 18.20
CA ARG A 368 14.36 -6.57 19.08
C ARG A 368 15.83 -6.21 19.28
N GLY A 369 16.36 -5.32 18.48
CA GLY A 369 17.74 -4.86 18.60
C GLY A 369 17.91 -3.72 19.61
N GLU A 370 16.82 -3.25 20.23
CA GLU A 370 16.83 -2.16 21.23
C GLU A 370 17.44 -2.55 22.59
N THR A 371 17.92 -3.81 22.76
CA THR A 371 18.51 -4.28 24.04
C THR A 371 20.02 -4.42 23.96
#